data_d5da028d43f3858ecf53813bcadf8d5f
#
_entry.id   d5da028d43f3858ecf53813bcadf8d5f
#
_cell.length_a   1.000
_cell.length_b   1.000
_cell.length_c   1.000
_cell.angle_alpha   90.00
_cell.angle_beta   90.00
_cell.angle_gamma   90.00
#
_symmetry.space_group_name_H-M   'P 1'
#
loop_
_entity.id
_entity.type
_entity.pdbx_description
1 polymer ?
#
loop_
_entity_poly.entity_id
_entity_poly.type
_entity_poly.pdbx_seq_one_letter_code
_entity_poly.pdbx_strand_id
1 'polypeptide(L)'
;MIESHDAVGAATMNAPSAPCVVPVPRFGAATDVGRLRSVNEDGYLATAPAFIVVDGMGGHAAGRSATRAALGALGSLTSTRVTDVDTVVDTVRAAAAAVTAIPSHALYRPGATVAGVVLADLAEGPTW
;
A
#
# COMPACT_ATOMS: atom_id res chain seq x y z
N MET A 1 -58.25 -13.30 39.23
CA MET A 1 -58.65 -12.77 37.92
C MET A 1 -57.56 -11.79 37.52
N ILE A 2 -56.54 -12.19 37.11
CA ILE A 2 -55.79 -12.62 35.93
C ILE A 2 -56.03 -11.68 34.76
N GLU A 3 -55.00 -11.00 34.33
CA GLU A 3 -54.72 -10.82 32.93
C GLU A 3 -53.24 -10.51 32.72
N SER A 4 -52.62 -11.42 32.02
CA SER A 4 -51.29 -11.36 31.49
C SER A 4 -51.29 -10.48 30.23
N HIS A 5 -50.39 -9.52 30.11
CA HIS A 5 -50.08 -8.85 28.84
C HIS A 5 -48.75 -9.38 28.31
N ASP A 6 -48.85 -10.18 27.26
CA ASP A 6 -47.74 -10.53 26.39
C ASP A 6 -47.20 -9.26 25.69
N ALA A 7 -45.97 -8.91 26.02
CA ALA A 7 -45.23 -7.94 25.24
C ALA A 7 -44.57 -8.65 24.06
N VAL A 8 -45.17 -8.53 22.88
CA VAL A 8 -44.56 -8.93 21.62
C VAL A 8 -43.39 -8.01 21.33
N GLY A 9 -42.20 -8.54 21.54
CA GLY A 9 -40.96 -7.86 21.15
C GLY A 9 -40.88 -7.75 19.62
N ALA A 10 -40.99 -6.54 19.11
CA ALA A 10 -40.71 -6.24 17.72
C ALA A 10 -39.20 -6.43 17.47
N ALA A 11 -38.82 -7.55 16.86
CA ALA A 11 -37.50 -7.74 16.32
C ALA A 11 -37.31 -6.74 15.16
N THR A 12 -36.54 -5.70 15.39
CA THR A 12 -36.06 -4.80 14.34
C THR A 12 -35.13 -5.63 13.45
N MET A 13 -35.65 -6.07 12.32
CA MET A 13 -34.84 -6.64 11.26
C MET A 13 -33.93 -5.54 10.74
N ASN A 14 -32.66 -5.61 11.13
CA ASN A 14 -31.63 -4.79 10.54
C ASN A 14 -31.49 -5.25 9.08
N ALA A 15 -31.93 -4.43 8.14
CA ALA A 15 -31.74 -4.71 6.72
C ALA A 15 -30.22 -4.82 6.47
N PRO A 16 -29.77 -5.82 5.69
CA PRO A 16 -28.35 -5.90 5.37
C PRO A 16 -27.94 -4.61 4.66
N SER A 17 -26.97 -3.90 5.22
CA SER A 17 -26.38 -2.73 4.56
C SER A 17 -25.85 -3.16 3.20
N ALA A 18 -26.20 -2.43 2.15
CA ALA A 18 -25.68 -2.68 0.82
C ALA A 18 -24.14 -2.71 0.88
N PRO A 19 -23.48 -3.62 0.16
CA PRO A 19 -22.02 -3.68 0.17
C PRO A 19 -21.45 -2.32 -0.26
N CYS A 20 -20.60 -1.75 0.57
CA CYS A 20 -19.91 -0.52 0.23
C CYS A 20 -18.91 -0.81 -0.89
N VAL A 21 -19.26 -0.43 -2.11
CA VAL A 21 -18.37 -0.56 -3.28
C VAL A 21 -17.47 0.64 -3.32
N VAL A 22 -16.21 0.47 -2.94
CA VAL A 22 -15.20 1.52 -3.14
C VAL A 22 -14.80 1.54 -4.61
N PRO A 23 -15.00 2.65 -5.32
CA PRO A 23 -14.61 2.73 -6.71
C PRO A 23 -13.08 2.61 -6.86
N VAL A 24 -12.63 1.72 -7.73
CA VAL A 24 -11.23 1.70 -8.14
C VAL A 24 -10.98 2.91 -9.05
N PRO A 25 -10.00 3.78 -8.74
CA PRO A 25 -9.73 4.95 -9.54
C PRO A 25 -9.24 4.55 -10.94
N ARG A 26 -9.56 5.37 -11.93
CA ARG A 26 -8.86 5.31 -13.22
C ARG A 26 -7.49 5.94 -13.02
N PHE A 27 -6.45 5.28 -13.47
CA PHE A 27 -5.08 5.71 -13.24
C PHE A 27 -4.23 5.58 -14.50
N GLY A 28 -3.10 6.26 -14.49
CA GLY A 28 -2.00 6.09 -15.42
C GLY A 28 -0.70 6.32 -14.67
N ALA A 29 0.36 5.67 -15.09
CA ALA A 29 1.68 5.82 -14.49
C ALA A 29 2.75 5.83 -15.58
N ALA A 30 3.77 6.63 -15.37
CA ALA A 30 4.95 6.70 -16.22
C ALA A 30 6.15 7.11 -15.38
N THR A 31 7.33 6.69 -15.79
CA THR A 31 8.60 7.17 -15.26
C THR A 31 9.59 7.35 -16.41
N ASP A 32 10.47 8.31 -16.32
CA ASP A 32 11.42 8.65 -17.37
C ASP A 32 12.74 9.10 -16.75
N VAL A 33 13.86 8.81 -17.42
CA VAL A 33 15.19 9.17 -16.95
C VAL A 33 15.43 10.69 -16.97
N GLY A 34 14.62 11.43 -17.73
CA GLY A 34 14.82 12.86 -17.95
C GLY A 34 16.01 13.16 -18.85
N ARG A 35 16.40 14.45 -18.90
CA ARG A 35 17.43 14.94 -19.83
C ARG A 35 18.82 15.02 -19.22
N LEU A 36 18.94 14.96 -17.90
CA LEU A 36 20.19 15.22 -17.17
C LEU A 36 20.79 13.96 -16.57
N ARG A 37 20.00 12.92 -16.34
CA ARG A 37 20.47 11.67 -15.75
C ARG A 37 20.75 10.64 -16.84
N SER A 38 21.68 9.73 -16.59
CA SER A 38 21.96 8.59 -17.46
C SER A 38 21.17 7.34 -17.08
N VAL A 39 20.57 7.35 -15.90
CA VAL A 39 19.88 6.20 -15.29
C VAL A 39 18.62 6.70 -14.61
N ASN A 40 17.51 6.06 -14.86
CA ASN A 40 16.30 6.23 -14.09
C ASN A 40 16.42 5.42 -12.79
N GLU A 41 16.33 6.10 -11.66
CA GLU A 41 16.41 5.53 -10.32
C GLU A 41 15.03 5.43 -9.65
N ASP A 42 13.98 5.93 -10.31
CA ASP A 42 12.60 5.89 -9.85
C ASP A 42 11.90 4.61 -10.31
N GLY A 43 10.80 4.31 -9.64
CA GLY A 43 9.90 3.23 -10.02
C GLY A 43 8.55 3.35 -9.35
N TYR A 44 7.60 2.52 -9.76
CA TYR A 44 6.25 2.55 -9.20
C TYR A 44 5.60 1.17 -9.21
N LEU A 45 4.58 1.02 -8.36
CA LEU A 45 3.52 0.03 -8.45
C LEU A 45 2.23 0.78 -8.77
N ALA A 46 1.58 0.43 -9.86
CA ALA A 46 0.34 1.07 -10.28
C ALA A 46 -0.69 0.00 -10.64
N THR A 47 -1.17 -0.67 -9.62
CA THR A 47 -2.15 -1.75 -9.72
C THR A 47 -3.00 -1.76 -8.46
N ALA A 48 -4.34 -1.68 -8.60
CA ALA A 48 -5.21 -1.84 -7.45
C ALA A 48 -4.91 -3.19 -6.74
N PRO A 49 -4.86 -3.21 -5.43
CA PRO A 49 -5.26 -2.16 -4.50
C PRO A 49 -4.16 -1.17 -4.07
N ALA A 50 -2.97 -1.17 -4.69
CA ALA A 50 -1.86 -0.31 -4.28
C ALA A 50 -1.33 0.57 -5.42
N PHE A 51 -1.10 1.85 -5.11
CA PHE A 51 -0.48 2.82 -5.99
C PHE A 51 0.67 3.49 -5.24
N ILE A 52 1.90 3.15 -5.62
CA ILE A 52 3.10 3.52 -4.87
C ILE A 52 4.15 4.02 -5.84
N VAL A 53 4.84 5.09 -5.48
CA VAL A 53 6.03 5.59 -6.17
C VAL A 53 7.23 5.48 -5.24
N VAL A 54 8.38 5.18 -5.83
CA VAL A 54 9.65 5.03 -5.13
C VAL A 54 10.71 5.81 -5.89
N ASP A 55 11.40 6.72 -5.21
CA ASP A 55 12.55 7.46 -5.72
C ASP A 55 13.82 6.96 -5.01
N GLY A 56 14.72 6.37 -5.78
CA GLY A 56 15.94 5.76 -5.29
C GLY A 56 17.12 6.73 -5.29
N MET A 57 17.92 6.68 -4.24
CA MET A 57 19.13 7.50 -4.10
C MET A 57 20.35 6.66 -3.75
N GLY A 58 21.54 7.23 -3.99
CA GLY A 58 22.83 6.57 -3.68
C GLY A 58 23.78 6.51 -4.87
N GLY A 59 23.45 7.22 -5.95
CA GLY A 59 24.19 7.29 -7.20
C GLY A 59 23.94 6.11 -8.13
N HIS A 60 23.50 6.41 -9.33
CA HIS A 60 23.30 5.54 -10.50
C HIS A 60 22.83 4.10 -10.20
N ALA A 61 23.74 3.18 -9.94
CA ALA A 61 23.42 1.78 -9.71
C ALA A 61 22.80 1.52 -8.33
N ALA A 62 23.19 2.29 -7.32
CA ALA A 62 22.73 2.08 -5.95
C ALA A 62 21.27 2.53 -5.77
N GLY A 63 20.89 3.69 -6.31
CA GLY A 63 19.52 4.17 -6.28
C GLY A 63 18.57 3.22 -7.00
N ARG A 64 18.93 2.80 -8.22
CA ARG A 64 18.12 1.80 -8.95
C ARG A 64 17.98 0.48 -8.17
N SER A 65 19.03 0.04 -7.49
CA SER A 65 18.98 -1.17 -6.66
C SER A 65 18.08 -0.98 -5.45
N ALA A 66 18.11 0.22 -4.83
CA ALA A 66 17.25 0.57 -3.72
C ALA A 66 15.77 0.58 -4.14
N THR A 67 15.44 1.23 -5.24
CA THR A 67 14.08 1.24 -5.81
C THR A 67 13.58 -0.16 -6.10
N ARG A 68 14.41 -1.00 -6.73
CA ARG A 68 14.03 -2.38 -7.04
C ARG A 68 13.80 -3.22 -5.78
N ALA A 69 14.66 -3.08 -4.77
CA ALA A 69 14.52 -3.78 -3.50
C ALA A 69 13.25 -3.34 -2.75
N ALA A 70 12.99 -2.04 -2.70
CA ALA A 70 11.78 -1.49 -2.08
C ALA A 70 10.51 -1.96 -2.78
N LEU A 71 10.44 -1.83 -4.11
CA LEU A 71 9.28 -2.28 -4.90
C LEU A 71 9.07 -3.79 -4.80
N GLY A 72 10.14 -4.58 -4.72
CA GLY A 72 10.05 -6.03 -4.51
C GLY A 72 9.34 -6.40 -3.21
N ALA A 73 9.64 -5.72 -2.12
CA ALA A 73 8.98 -5.91 -0.84
C ALA A 73 7.54 -5.37 -0.83
N LEU A 74 7.35 -4.15 -1.37
CA LEU A 74 6.04 -3.47 -1.43
C LEU A 74 5.05 -4.18 -2.37
N GLY A 75 5.55 -5.02 -3.29
CA GLY A 75 4.74 -5.74 -4.26
C GLY A 75 3.65 -6.62 -3.65
N SER A 76 3.84 -7.12 -2.43
CA SER A 76 2.81 -7.88 -1.70
C SER A 76 1.51 -7.10 -1.51
N LEU A 77 1.59 -5.77 -1.36
CA LEU A 77 0.41 -4.91 -1.20
C LEU A 77 -0.48 -4.84 -2.45
N THR A 78 0.00 -5.29 -3.60
CA THR A 78 -0.81 -5.36 -4.84
C THR A 78 -1.62 -6.65 -4.96
N SER A 79 -1.32 -7.66 -4.16
CA SER A 79 -1.94 -8.98 -4.25
C SER A 79 -2.55 -9.46 -2.93
N THR A 80 -2.23 -8.81 -1.82
CA THR A 80 -2.74 -9.16 -0.49
C THR A 80 -3.87 -8.22 -0.12
N ARG A 81 -4.98 -8.79 0.37
CA ARG A 81 -6.05 -7.99 0.97
C ARG A 81 -5.53 -7.39 2.28
N VAL A 82 -5.47 -6.08 2.34
CA VAL A 82 -5.05 -5.34 3.53
C VAL A 82 -6.28 -5.14 4.42
N THR A 83 -6.23 -5.67 5.64
CA THR A 83 -7.35 -5.60 6.60
C THR A 83 -6.99 -4.81 7.85
N ASP A 84 -5.75 -4.38 7.97
CA ASP A 84 -5.24 -3.60 9.09
C ASP A 84 -4.05 -2.73 8.65
N VAL A 85 -3.80 -1.68 9.41
CA VAL A 85 -2.70 -0.73 9.14
C VAL A 85 -1.34 -1.37 9.40
N ASP A 86 -1.25 -2.31 10.33
CA ASP A 86 0.02 -2.94 10.70
C ASP A 86 0.60 -3.73 9.53
N THR A 87 -0.25 -4.36 8.71
CA THR A 87 0.17 -5.01 7.45
C THR A 87 0.93 -4.05 6.54
N VAL A 88 0.47 -2.81 6.39
CA VAL A 88 1.15 -1.79 5.57
C VAL A 88 2.46 -1.37 6.22
N VAL A 89 2.44 -1.10 7.53
CA VAL A 89 3.62 -0.69 8.29
C VAL A 89 4.72 -1.76 8.23
N ASP A 90 4.37 -3.02 8.42
CA ASP A 90 5.34 -4.12 8.38
C ASP A 90 5.90 -4.34 6.97
N THR A 91 5.09 -4.14 5.94
CA THR A 91 5.56 -4.20 4.55
C THR A 91 6.54 -3.06 4.24
N VAL A 92 6.27 -1.85 4.73
CA VAL A 92 7.21 -0.72 4.60
C VAL A 92 8.50 -0.98 5.38
N ARG A 93 8.43 -1.56 6.57
CA ARG A 93 9.62 -1.98 7.34
C ARG A 93 10.43 -3.04 6.58
N ALA A 94 9.76 -4.01 5.98
CA ALA A 94 10.42 -5.02 5.14
C ALA A 94 11.13 -4.38 3.93
N ALA A 95 10.51 -3.39 3.28
CA ALA A 95 11.12 -2.63 2.20
C ALA A 95 12.37 -1.87 2.67
N ALA A 96 12.29 -1.20 3.83
CA ALA A 96 13.45 -0.52 4.42
C ALA A 96 14.58 -1.49 4.76
N ALA A 97 14.27 -2.66 5.31
CA ALA A 97 15.25 -3.72 5.58
C ALA A 97 15.90 -4.23 4.28
N ALA A 98 15.12 -4.46 3.22
CA ALA A 98 15.64 -4.89 1.92
C ALA A 98 16.60 -3.87 1.31
N VAL A 99 16.29 -2.57 1.39
CA VAL A 99 17.18 -1.49 0.94
C VAL A 99 18.47 -1.46 1.78
N THR A 100 18.34 -1.59 3.10
CA THR A 100 19.49 -1.55 4.02
C THR A 100 20.42 -2.76 3.82
N ALA A 101 19.89 -3.89 3.39
CA ALA A 101 20.67 -5.11 3.12
C ALA A 101 21.52 -5.03 1.83
N ILE A 102 21.32 -4.01 0.99
CA ILE A 102 22.12 -3.84 -0.23
C ILE A 102 23.57 -3.55 0.14
N PRO A 103 24.55 -4.32 -0.35
CA PRO A 103 25.95 -4.03 -0.11
C PRO A 103 26.32 -2.60 -0.57
N SER A 104 26.90 -1.83 0.30
CA SER A 104 27.26 -0.44 0.00
C SER A 104 28.72 -0.16 0.35
N HIS A 105 29.36 0.68 -0.46
CA HIS A 105 30.65 1.27 -0.12
C HIS A 105 30.43 2.55 0.70
N ALA A 106 31.40 2.92 1.53
CA ALA A 106 31.29 3.98 2.53
C ALA A 106 30.81 5.35 1.99
N LEU A 107 31.00 5.62 0.70
CA LEU A 107 30.67 6.90 0.06
C LEU A 107 29.27 6.94 -0.58
N TYR A 108 28.63 5.78 -0.83
CA TYR A 108 27.34 5.70 -1.54
C TYR A 108 26.44 4.67 -0.86
N ARG A 109 25.62 5.14 0.06
CA ARG A 109 24.60 4.31 0.69
C ARG A 109 23.32 4.33 -0.15
N PRO A 110 22.82 3.16 -0.57
CA PRO A 110 21.52 3.09 -1.21
C PRO A 110 20.43 3.53 -0.24
N GLY A 111 19.48 4.28 -0.74
CA GLY A 111 18.30 4.73 -0.02
C GLY A 111 17.12 4.85 -0.98
N ALA A 112 15.93 5.01 -0.44
CA ALA A 112 14.74 5.28 -1.24
C ALA A 112 13.72 6.08 -0.43
N THR A 113 12.99 6.97 -1.11
CA THR A 113 11.74 7.52 -0.60
C THR A 113 10.57 6.74 -1.14
N VAL A 114 9.50 6.63 -0.37
CA VAL A 114 8.28 5.92 -0.75
C VAL A 114 7.08 6.81 -0.46
N ALA A 115 6.19 6.95 -1.42
CA ALA A 115 4.89 7.58 -1.25
C ALA A 115 3.83 6.79 -2.00
N GLY A 116 2.62 6.72 -1.44
CA GLY A 116 1.55 5.98 -2.11
C GLY A 116 0.28 5.88 -1.29
N VAL A 117 -0.67 5.15 -1.85
CA VAL A 117 -1.94 4.80 -1.22
C VAL A 117 -2.22 3.32 -1.42
N VAL A 118 -2.88 2.73 -0.44
CA VAL A 118 -3.31 1.33 -0.49
C VAL A 118 -4.77 1.27 -0.06
N LEU A 119 -5.59 0.58 -0.84
CA LEU A 119 -6.96 0.28 -0.43
C LEU A 119 -6.94 -0.77 0.66
N ALA A 120 -7.38 -0.41 1.83
CA ALA A 120 -7.56 -1.30 2.97
C ALA A 120 -9.05 -1.56 3.21
N ASP A 121 -9.37 -2.77 3.62
CA ASP A 121 -10.70 -3.19 4.02
C ASP A 121 -10.73 -3.30 5.55
N LEU A 122 -10.85 -2.15 6.19
CA LEU A 122 -10.83 -2.02 7.64
C LEU A 122 -12.19 -2.36 8.25
N ALA A 123 -12.25 -2.48 9.58
CA ALA A 123 -13.48 -2.77 10.31
C ALA A 123 -14.61 -1.74 10.05
N GLU A 124 -14.23 -0.49 9.77
CA GLU A 124 -15.15 0.62 9.46
C GLU A 124 -15.53 0.67 7.98
N GLY A 125 -15.00 -0.24 7.18
CA GLY A 125 -15.21 -0.34 5.74
C GLY A 125 -13.94 -0.09 4.91
N PRO A 126 -14.04 -0.29 3.59
CA PRO A 126 -12.92 -0.11 2.70
C PRO A 126 -12.51 1.37 2.62
N THR A 127 -11.21 1.63 2.73
CA THR A 127 -10.60 2.96 2.78
C THR A 127 -9.29 3.00 1.98
N TRP A 128 -9.04 4.15 1.29
CA TRP A 128 -7.76 4.45 0.65
C TRP A 128 -6.80 5.15 1.59
#